data_39899a8c1fa9feeaaabda8862c26b27e
#
_entry.id   39899a8c1fa9feeaaabda8862c26b27e
#
_cell.length_a   1.000
_cell.length_b   1.000
_cell.length_c   1.000
_cell.angle_alpha   90.00
_cell.angle_beta   90.00
_cell.angle_gamma   90.00
#
_symmetry.space_group_name_H-M   'P 1'
#
loop_
_entity.id
_entity.type
_entity.pdbx_description
1 polymer ?
#
loop_
_entity_poly.entity_id
_entity_poly.type
_entity_poly.pdbx_seq_one_letter_code
_entity_poly.pdbx_strand_id
1 'polypeptide(L)'
;TSFFGLAVNALPHLHLIDGNILAPHGVLVRDAMLRYMGEVFSGALFGPYFGEWFGWMVSLSFGLLLLSAVNTAIHGLVSLLFVMSRDGETPLFFQKLNRFGVPLFPLIFAALLPSVILCFVSDIRSLADLYAIGFVGAIATNLGVTSLDASSNLSKKSRGFMLVSFAVMVAIEITLMITKPHARGFAFFVVMAGLIARAFVLEQKQKAWANKKVRP
;
A
#
# COMPACT_ATOMS: atom_id res chain seq x y z
N THR A 1 -0.78 -13.27 -15.30
CA THR A 1 0.48 -12.54 -15.68
C THR A 1 1.06 -13.07 -16.99
N SER A 2 1.21 -14.39 -17.18
CA SER A 2 1.77 -14.98 -18.41
C SER A 2 0.94 -14.65 -19.66
N PHE A 3 -0.39 -14.66 -19.56
CA PHE A 3 -1.28 -14.32 -20.66
C PHE A 3 -1.15 -12.84 -21.07
N PHE A 4 -0.99 -11.94 -20.10
CA PHE A 4 -0.76 -10.52 -20.37
C PHE A 4 0.60 -10.29 -21.04
N GLY A 5 1.65 -10.99 -20.62
CA GLY A 5 2.97 -10.93 -21.25
C GLY A 5 2.95 -11.37 -22.72
N LEU A 6 2.22 -12.44 -23.03
CA LEU A 6 2.01 -12.90 -24.41
C LEU A 6 1.22 -11.89 -25.23
N ALA A 7 0.15 -11.31 -24.66
CA ALA A 7 -0.66 -10.31 -25.33
C ALA A 7 0.12 -9.01 -25.61
N VAL A 8 0.98 -8.58 -24.69
CA VAL A 8 1.87 -7.42 -24.90
C VAL A 8 2.87 -7.68 -26.02
N ASN A 9 3.46 -8.90 -26.09
CA ASN A 9 4.37 -9.28 -27.19
C ASN A 9 3.67 -9.38 -28.56
N ALA A 10 2.36 -9.59 -28.59
CA ALA A 10 1.57 -9.63 -29.82
C ALA A 10 1.16 -8.23 -30.32
N LEU A 11 1.40 -7.17 -29.54
CA LEU A 11 1.10 -5.81 -29.96
C LEU A 11 2.09 -5.34 -31.03
N PRO A 12 1.60 -4.86 -32.18
CA PRO A 12 2.46 -4.34 -33.23
C PRO A 12 3.12 -3.02 -32.81
N HIS A 13 4.40 -2.86 -33.13
CA HIS A 13 5.12 -1.57 -33.09
C HIS A 13 5.31 -0.93 -31.69
N LEU A 14 5.42 -1.71 -30.61
CA LEU A 14 5.88 -1.18 -29.33
C LEU A 14 7.41 -1.02 -29.35
N HIS A 15 7.88 0.20 -29.07
CA HIS A 15 9.31 0.50 -28.95
C HIS A 15 9.67 0.73 -27.47
N LEU A 16 10.76 0.09 -27.04
CA LEU A 16 11.31 0.29 -25.70
C LEU A 16 12.46 1.29 -25.83
N ILE A 17 12.23 2.54 -25.39
CA ILE A 17 13.23 3.61 -25.40
C ILE A 17 13.44 4.08 -23.97
N ASP A 18 14.65 4.01 -23.46
CA ASP A 18 15.04 4.45 -22.10
C ASP A 18 14.16 3.88 -20.98
N GLY A 19 13.72 2.62 -21.12
CA GLY A 19 12.85 1.94 -20.14
C GLY A 19 11.38 2.36 -20.19
N ASN A 20 10.99 3.16 -21.18
CA ASN A 20 9.60 3.51 -21.46
C ASN A 20 9.05 2.74 -22.65
N ILE A 21 7.81 2.29 -22.55
CA ILE A 21 7.10 1.62 -23.63
C ILE A 21 6.32 2.69 -24.39
N LEU A 22 6.69 2.89 -25.66
CA LEU A 22 6.09 3.86 -26.56
C LEU A 22 5.28 3.14 -27.64
N ALA A 23 4.08 3.63 -27.91
CA ALA A 23 3.27 3.29 -29.07
C ALA A 23 3.80 3.98 -30.34
N PRO A 24 3.33 3.57 -31.55
CA PRO A 24 3.54 4.34 -32.77
C PRO A 24 3.16 5.80 -32.52
N HIS A 25 3.96 6.72 -33.01
CA HIS A 25 3.85 8.18 -32.78
C HIS A 25 4.37 8.71 -31.42
N GLY A 26 5.14 7.92 -30.65
CA GLY A 26 5.82 8.40 -29.44
C GLY A 26 4.91 8.58 -28.22
N VAL A 27 3.71 8.01 -28.23
CA VAL A 27 2.79 8.07 -27.09
C VAL A 27 3.25 7.10 -26.00
N LEU A 28 3.41 7.59 -24.78
CA LEU A 28 3.72 6.78 -23.60
C LEU A 28 2.51 5.89 -23.26
N VAL A 29 2.66 4.58 -23.41
CA VAL A 29 1.59 3.59 -23.11
C VAL A 29 1.82 2.82 -21.83
N ARG A 30 2.98 3.00 -21.19
CA ARG A 30 3.37 2.26 -19.98
C ARG A 30 2.30 2.32 -18.88
N ASP A 31 1.75 3.49 -18.63
CA ASP A 31 0.82 3.72 -17.53
C ASP A 31 -0.64 3.45 -17.92
N ALA A 32 -0.92 3.31 -19.23
CA ALA A 32 -2.24 3.03 -19.79
C ALA A 32 -2.27 1.75 -20.66
N MET A 33 -1.38 0.80 -20.39
CA MET A 33 -1.19 -0.40 -21.21
C MET A 33 -2.49 -1.19 -21.43
N LEU A 34 -3.32 -1.34 -20.40
CA LEU A 34 -4.58 -2.09 -20.50
C LEU A 34 -5.58 -1.41 -21.43
N ARG A 35 -5.65 -0.08 -21.38
CA ARG A 35 -6.46 0.70 -22.33
C ARG A 35 -5.96 0.50 -23.75
N TYR A 36 -4.65 0.66 -23.95
CA TYR A 36 -4.01 0.51 -25.26
C TYR A 36 -4.23 -0.90 -25.85
N MET A 37 -4.07 -1.94 -25.03
CA MET A 37 -4.39 -3.30 -25.45
C MET A 37 -5.86 -3.45 -25.86
N GLY A 38 -6.77 -2.94 -25.04
CA GLY A 38 -8.20 -2.94 -25.35
C GLY A 38 -8.50 -2.26 -26.68
N GLU A 39 -7.90 -1.09 -26.89
CA GLU A 39 -8.08 -0.29 -28.11
C GLU A 39 -7.53 -1.01 -29.37
N VAL A 40 -6.30 -1.53 -29.30
CA VAL A 40 -5.65 -2.19 -30.45
C VAL A 40 -6.35 -3.51 -30.81
N PHE A 41 -6.60 -4.40 -29.84
CA PHE A 41 -7.21 -5.70 -30.15
C PHE A 41 -8.67 -5.57 -30.59
N SER A 42 -9.45 -4.71 -29.97
CA SER A 42 -10.84 -4.51 -30.39
C SER A 42 -10.92 -3.73 -31.71
N GLY A 43 -10.01 -2.79 -31.94
CA GLY A 43 -9.90 -2.06 -33.19
C GLY A 43 -9.52 -2.96 -34.37
N ALA A 44 -8.65 -3.96 -34.15
CA ALA A 44 -8.29 -4.95 -35.16
C ALA A 44 -9.45 -5.88 -35.52
N LEU A 45 -10.38 -6.16 -34.60
CA LEU A 45 -11.52 -7.06 -34.82
C LEU A 45 -12.74 -6.34 -35.39
N PHE A 46 -13.06 -5.13 -34.90
CA PHE A 46 -14.32 -4.45 -35.15
C PHE A 46 -14.16 -3.04 -35.78
N GLY A 47 -12.94 -2.63 -36.05
CA GLY A 47 -12.62 -1.33 -36.64
C GLY A 47 -12.17 -0.26 -35.64
N PRO A 48 -11.48 0.80 -36.13
CA PRO A 48 -10.77 1.76 -35.28
C PRO A 48 -11.69 2.56 -34.35
N TYR A 49 -12.88 2.94 -34.79
CA TYR A 49 -13.85 3.64 -33.93
C TYR A 49 -14.35 2.81 -32.76
N PHE A 50 -14.56 1.52 -32.98
CA PHE A 50 -14.94 0.60 -31.90
C PHE A 50 -13.77 0.39 -30.93
N GLY A 51 -12.55 0.33 -31.44
CA GLY A 51 -11.34 0.26 -30.62
C GLY A 51 -11.22 1.39 -29.63
N GLU A 52 -11.36 2.63 -30.09
CA GLU A 52 -11.28 3.82 -29.24
C GLU A 52 -12.37 3.82 -28.16
N TRP A 53 -13.62 3.53 -28.55
CA TRP A 53 -14.73 3.46 -27.60
C TRP A 53 -14.51 2.36 -26.54
N PHE A 54 -14.05 1.19 -26.94
CA PHE A 54 -13.72 0.10 -26.02
C PHE A 54 -12.57 0.45 -25.10
N GLY A 55 -11.55 1.15 -25.58
CA GLY A 55 -10.46 1.69 -24.76
C GLY A 55 -10.96 2.62 -23.66
N TRP A 56 -11.97 3.47 -23.94
CA TRP A 56 -12.61 4.30 -22.94
C TRP A 56 -13.39 3.48 -21.90
N MET A 57 -14.11 2.45 -22.33
CA MET A 57 -14.81 1.54 -21.41
C MET A 57 -13.84 0.80 -20.47
N VAL A 58 -12.71 0.35 -20.99
CA VAL A 58 -11.63 -0.27 -20.20
C VAL A 58 -11.12 0.72 -19.16
N SER A 59 -10.81 1.97 -19.58
CA SER A 59 -10.35 3.02 -18.66
C SER A 59 -11.35 3.32 -17.55
N LEU A 60 -12.62 3.43 -17.88
CA LEU A 60 -13.69 3.68 -16.91
C LEU A 60 -13.80 2.52 -15.91
N SER A 61 -13.79 1.28 -16.41
CA SER A 61 -13.88 0.08 -15.57
C SER A 61 -12.73 -0.01 -14.57
N PHE A 62 -11.49 0.23 -15.05
CA PHE A 62 -10.32 0.26 -14.17
C PHE A 62 -10.34 1.45 -13.20
N GLY A 63 -10.79 2.62 -13.64
CA GLY A 63 -10.96 3.78 -12.78
C GLY A 63 -11.92 3.51 -11.61
N LEU A 64 -13.07 2.90 -11.88
CA LEU A 64 -14.05 2.51 -10.86
C LEU A 64 -13.48 1.43 -9.92
N LEU A 65 -12.74 0.46 -10.45
CA LEU A 65 -12.09 -0.57 -9.65
C LEU A 65 -11.03 0.03 -8.71
N LEU A 66 -10.20 0.95 -9.21
CA LEU A 66 -9.21 1.66 -8.40
C LEU A 66 -9.88 2.53 -7.32
N LEU A 67 -10.96 3.23 -7.67
CA LEU A 67 -11.73 4.02 -6.71
C LEU A 67 -12.27 3.15 -5.57
N SER A 68 -12.80 1.97 -5.90
CA SER A 68 -13.27 0.99 -4.91
C SER A 68 -12.12 0.48 -4.01
N ALA A 69 -10.96 0.21 -4.61
CA ALA A 69 -9.77 -0.22 -3.86
C ALA A 69 -9.29 0.87 -2.88
N VAL A 70 -9.24 2.13 -3.31
CA VAL A 70 -8.89 3.28 -2.45
C VAL A 70 -9.88 3.42 -1.30
N ASN A 71 -11.19 3.33 -1.58
CA ASN A 71 -12.20 3.39 -0.55
C ASN A 71 -12.01 2.29 0.52
N THR A 72 -11.74 1.05 0.08
CA THR A 72 -11.46 -0.08 0.98
C THR A 72 -10.21 0.16 1.83
N ALA A 73 -9.14 0.69 1.23
CA ALA A 73 -7.90 1.01 1.93
C ALA A 73 -8.10 2.09 3.00
N ILE A 74 -8.86 3.16 2.69
CA ILE A 74 -9.21 4.21 3.64
C ILE A 74 -9.98 3.63 4.82
N HIS A 75 -11.01 2.83 4.58
CA HIS A 75 -11.79 2.18 5.64
C HIS A 75 -10.93 1.26 6.51
N GLY A 76 -10.04 0.48 5.90
CA GLY A 76 -9.08 -0.37 6.62
C GLY A 76 -8.17 0.44 7.55
N LEU A 77 -7.60 1.53 7.05
CA LEU A 77 -6.71 2.39 7.84
C LEU A 77 -7.46 3.12 8.96
N VAL A 78 -8.67 3.62 8.70
CA VAL A 78 -9.53 4.24 9.71
C VAL A 78 -9.83 3.26 10.85
N SER A 79 -10.23 2.03 10.51
CA SER A 79 -10.54 0.99 11.50
C SER A 79 -9.31 0.60 12.31
N LEU A 80 -8.16 0.44 11.65
CA LEU A 80 -6.89 0.12 12.31
C LEU A 80 -6.48 1.21 13.32
N LEU A 81 -6.47 2.48 12.91
CA LEU A 81 -6.11 3.60 13.79
C LEU A 81 -7.06 3.73 14.97
N PHE A 82 -8.36 3.50 14.76
CA PHE A 82 -9.35 3.51 15.83
C PHE A 82 -9.10 2.40 16.84
N VAL A 83 -8.88 1.16 16.38
CA VAL A 83 -8.59 0.01 17.26
C VAL A 83 -7.27 0.22 18.02
N MET A 84 -6.19 0.61 17.33
CA MET A 84 -4.91 0.90 17.97
C MET A 84 -5.02 2.00 19.04
N SER A 85 -5.86 3.01 18.82
CA SER A 85 -6.10 4.05 19.82
C SER A 85 -6.88 3.52 21.01
N ARG A 86 -7.86 2.63 20.77
CA ARG A 86 -8.63 1.97 21.85
C ARG A 86 -7.72 1.08 22.71
N ASP A 87 -6.77 0.39 22.09
CA ASP A 87 -5.78 -0.43 22.79
C ASP A 87 -4.67 0.42 23.45
N GLY A 88 -4.68 1.73 23.19
CA GLY A 88 -3.77 2.70 23.78
C GLY A 88 -2.36 2.65 23.19
N GLU A 89 -2.23 2.22 21.94
CA GLU A 89 -0.98 2.25 21.17
C GLU A 89 -0.81 3.55 20.38
N THR A 90 -1.93 4.26 20.10
CA THR A 90 -1.94 5.56 19.44
C THR A 90 -2.69 6.60 20.27
N PRO A 91 -2.52 7.92 19.99
CA PRO A 91 -3.14 8.98 20.78
C PRO A 91 -4.67 8.88 20.89
N LEU A 92 -5.22 9.20 22.06
CA LEU A 92 -6.64 9.07 22.39
C LEU A 92 -7.59 9.90 21.51
N PHE A 93 -7.08 10.92 20.82
CA PHE A 93 -7.94 11.72 19.95
C PHE A 93 -8.43 10.93 18.71
N PHE A 94 -7.74 9.84 18.33
CA PHE A 94 -8.19 8.94 17.27
C PHE A 94 -9.45 8.13 17.65
N GLN A 95 -9.80 8.03 18.93
CA GLN A 95 -11.05 7.38 19.38
C GLN A 95 -12.28 8.28 19.29
N LYS A 96 -12.09 9.61 19.14
CA LYS A 96 -13.21 10.54 19.17
C LYS A 96 -14.11 10.34 17.96
N LEU A 97 -15.35 9.96 18.24
CA LEU A 97 -16.40 9.84 17.22
C LEU A 97 -17.09 11.18 17.02
N ASN A 98 -17.47 11.47 15.80
CA ASN A 98 -18.34 12.59 15.48
C ASN A 98 -19.80 12.23 15.81
N ARG A 99 -20.74 13.17 15.58
CA ARG A 99 -22.19 12.98 15.81
C ARG A 99 -22.80 11.83 14.99
N PHE A 100 -22.11 11.35 13.95
CA PHE A 100 -22.54 10.26 13.09
C PHE A 100 -21.88 8.92 13.46
N GLY A 101 -21.13 8.85 14.56
CA GLY A 101 -20.43 7.65 14.99
C GLY A 101 -19.18 7.31 14.19
N VAL A 102 -18.67 8.24 13.38
CA VAL A 102 -17.45 8.04 12.55
C VAL A 102 -16.24 8.65 13.25
N PRO A 103 -15.11 7.96 13.35
CA PRO A 103 -13.88 8.50 13.90
C PRO A 103 -13.24 9.50 12.90
N LEU A 104 -13.50 10.79 13.14
CA LEU A 104 -13.16 11.88 12.23
C LEU A 104 -11.65 12.03 12.02
N PHE A 105 -10.85 11.97 13.10
CA PHE A 105 -9.40 12.14 13.00
C PHE A 105 -8.72 11.03 12.22
N PRO A 106 -9.02 9.73 12.44
CA PRO A 106 -8.54 8.65 11.57
C PRO A 106 -8.93 8.85 10.10
N LEU A 107 -10.17 9.30 9.84
CA LEU A 107 -10.65 9.52 8.47
C LEU A 107 -9.85 10.63 7.76
N ILE A 108 -9.66 11.77 8.43
CA ILE A 108 -8.86 12.88 7.89
C ILE A 108 -7.43 12.42 7.62
N PHE A 109 -6.82 11.68 8.57
CA PHE A 109 -5.48 11.17 8.42
C PHE A 109 -5.36 10.18 7.25
N ALA A 110 -6.32 9.25 7.13
CA ALA A 110 -6.34 8.25 6.07
C ALA A 110 -6.55 8.84 4.67
N ALA A 111 -7.23 9.98 4.57
CA ALA A 111 -7.42 10.68 3.30
C ALA A 111 -6.24 11.63 2.98
N LEU A 112 -5.76 12.37 3.98
CA LEU A 112 -4.76 13.41 3.78
C LEU A 112 -3.35 12.83 3.54
N LEU A 113 -2.98 11.77 4.25
CA LEU A 113 -1.65 11.17 4.16
C LEU A 113 -1.31 10.71 2.73
N PRO A 114 -2.15 9.91 2.04
CA PRO A 114 -1.89 9.53 0.64
C PRO A 114 -1.87 10.74 -0.30
N SER A 115 -2.76 11.73 -0.08
CA SER A 115 -2.81 12.94 -0.91
C SER A 115 -1.51 13.75 -0.80
N VAL A 116 -0.97 13.89 0.40
CA VAL A 116 0.33 14.56 0.62
C VAL A 116 1.46 13.77 -0.05
N ILE A 117 1.49 12.45 0.06
CA ILE A 117 2.51 11.61 -0.58
C ILE A 117 2.47 11.82 -2.11
N LEU A 118 1.27 11.85 -2.71
CA LEU A 118 1.10 12.07 -4.15
C LEU A 118 1.59 13.44 -4.61
N CYS A 119 1.55 14.47 -3.76
CA CYS A 119 2.13 15.77 -4.08
C CYS A 119 3.67 15.74 -4.22
N PHE A 120 4.34 14.84 -3.50
CA PHE A 120 5.80 14.70 -3.52
C PHE A 120 6.29 13.60 -4.47
N VAL A 121 5.48 12.58 -4.69
CA VAL A 121 5.83 11.40 -5.49
C VAL A 121 4.80 11.23 -6.59
N SER A 122 5.11 11.78 -7.77
CA SER A 122 4.23 11.71 -8.95
C SER A 122 4.51 10.51 -9.87
N ASP A 123 5.64 9.83 -9.69
CA ASP A 123 6.02 8.68 -10.52
C ASP A 123 5.42 7.38 -9.98
N ILE A 124 4.69 6.66 -10.83
CA ILE A 124 4.04 5.37 -10.50
C ILE A 124 5.06 4.32 -10.04
N ARG A 125 6.28 4.33 -10.60
CA ARG A 125 7.33 3.40 -10.19
C ARG A 125 7.74 3.64 -8.74
N SER A 126 7.94 4.87 -8.35
CA SER A 126 8.28 5.26 -6.98
C SER A 126 7.16 4.90 -5.99
N LEU A 127 5.90 5.10 -6.38
CA LEU A 127 4.74 4.67 -5.58
C LEU A 127 4.67 3.16 -5.42
N ALA A 128 4.96 2.39 -6.49
CA ALA A 128 5.02 0.94 -6.43
C ALA A 128 6.16 0.46 -5.52
N ASP A 129 7.31 1.12 -5.54
CA ASP A 129 8.44 0.82 -4.64
C ASP A 129 8.09 1.09 -3.16
N LEU A 130 7.39 2.20 -2.87
CA LEU A 130 6.86 2.50 -1.54
C LEU A 130 5.87 1.44 -1.05
N TYR A 131 4.95 1.04 -1.93
CA TYR A 131 3.99 -0.01 -1.65
C TYR A 131 4.68 -1.34 -1.35
N ALA A 132 5.66 -1.73 -2.17
CA ALA A 132 6.38 -3.00 -2.03
C ALA A 132 7.08 -3.09 -0.67
N ILE A 133 7.83 -2.06 -0.24
CA ILE A 133 8.50 -2.02 1.06
C ILE A 133 7.47 -2.08 2.21
N GLY A 134 6.41 -1.27 2.15
CA GLY A 134 5.39 -1.27 3.19
C GLY A 134 4.66 -2.62 3.33
N PHE A 135 4.33 -3.24 2.21
CA PHE A 135 3.62 -4.52 2.17
C PHE A 135 4.50 -5.69 2.65
N VAL A 136 5.73 -5.81 2.13
CA VAL A 136 6.67 -6.88 2.52
C VAL A 136 7.06 -6.72 3.98
N GLY A 137 7.35 -5.50 4.44
CA GLY A 137 7.68 -5.21 5.83
C GLY A 137 6.54 -5.57 6.79
N ALA A 138 5.29 -5.27 6.44
CA ALA A 138 4.12 -5.64 7.24
C ALA A 138 3.97 -7.17 7.36
N ILE A 139 4.12 -7.91 6.26
CA ILE A 139 4.06 -9.38 6.25
C ILE A 139 5.23 -9.96 7.06
N ALA A 140 6.45 -9.47 6.85
CA ALA A 140 7.63 -9.92 7.60
C ALA A 140 7.42 -9.72 9.11
N THR A 141 6.97 -8.54 9.52
CA THR A 141 6.70 -8.24 10.94
C THR A 141 5.65 -9.19 11.52
N ASN A 142 4.53 -9.40 10.82
CA ASN A 142 3.47 -10.30 11.27
C ASN A 142 3.95 -11.75 11.40
N LEU A 143 4.66 -12.27 10.39
CA LEU A 143 5.25 -13.61 10.44
C LEU A 143 6.29 -13.73 11.56
N GLY A 144 7.12 -12.71 11.74
CA GLY A 144 8.14 -12.67 12.81
C GLY A 144 7.51 -12.73 14.19
N VAL A 145 6.57 -11.84 14.48
CA VAL A 145 5.88 -11.80 15.77
C VAL A 145 5.17 -13.13 16.05
N THR A 146 4.40 -13.65 15.09
CA THR A 146 3.64 -14.90 15.28
C THR A 146 4.55 -16.12 15.43
N SER A 147 5.66 -16.20 14.70
CA SER A 147 6.58 -17.34 14.77
C SER A 147 7.42 -17.36 16.02
N LEU A 148 7.76 -16.19 16.57
CA LEU A 148 8.58 -16.03 17.79
C LEU A 148 7.74 -16.06 19.06
N ASP A 149 6.42 -15.83 18.97
CA ASP A 149 5.55 -15.87 20.13
C ASP A 149 5.42 -17.30 20.69
N ALA A 150 5.96 -17.47 21.91
CA ALA A 150 5.93 -18.75 22.62
C ALA A 150 4.54 -19.13 23.12
N SER A 151 3.63 -18.15 23.29
CA SER A 151 2.25 -18.37 23.77
C SER A 151 1.33 -18.93 22.70
N SER A 152 1.71 -18.82 21.43
CA SER A 152 0.93 -19.35 20.31
C SER A 152 0.93 -20.88 20.32
N ASN A 153 -0.26 -21.51 20.35
CA ASN A 153 -0.44 -22.96 20.30
C ASN A 153 -0.15 -23.56 18.91
N LEU A 154 0.91 -23.08 18.24
CA LEU A 154 1.30 -23.57 16.92
C LEU A 154 2.05 -24.90 17.02
N SER A 155 1.74 -25.82 16.08
CA SER A 155 2.54 -27.04 15.95
C SER A 155 3.98 -26.71 15.55
N LYS A 156 4.96 -27.56 15.97
CA LYS A 156 6.37 -27.37 15.63
C LYS A 156 6.63 -27.25 14.12
N LYS A 157 5.87 -28.03 13.31
CA LYS A 157 5.96 -27.97 11.84
C LYS A 157 5.46 -26.62 11.29
N SER A 158 4.33 -26.13 11.79
CA SER A 158 3.76 -24.84 11.39
C SER A 158 4.68 -23.68 11.76
N ARG A 159 5.25 -23.70 12.97
CA ARG A 159 6.23 -22.71 13.44
C ARG A 159 7.49 -22.72 12.56
N GLY A 160 8.02 -23.91 12.19
CA GLY A 160 9.16 -24.02 11.30
C GLY A 160 8.89 -23.43 9.91
N PHE A 161 7.73 -23.71 9.33
CA PHE A 161 7.32 -23.13 8.04
C PHE A 161 7.19 -21.60 8.12
N MET A 162 6.60 -21.06 9.20
CA MET A 162 6.48 -19.61 9.39
C MET A 162 7.85 -18.94 9.56
N LEU A 163 8.80 -19.56 10.27
CA LEU A 163 10.17 -19.05 10.41
C LEU A 163 10.91 -19.00 9.08
N VAL A 164 10.78 -20.05 8.25
CA VAL A 164 11.36 -20.04 6.89
C VAL A 164 10.73 -18.94 6.04
N SER A 165 9.41 -18.82 6.06
CA SER A 165 8.72 -17.74 5.35
C SER A 165 9.13 -16.35 5.85
N PHE A 166 9.29 -16.18 7.15
CA PHE A 166 9.81 -14.95 7.75
C PHE A 166 11.22 -14.63 7.23
N ALA A 167 12.14 -15.61 7.26
CA ALA A 167 13.50 -15.40 6.77
C ALA A 167 13.53 -15.00 5.27
N VAL A 168 12.69 -15.61 4.45
CA VAL A 168 12.54 -15.23 3.03
C VAL A 168 12.01 -13.80 2.89
N MET A 169 10.97 -13.42 3.65
CA MET A 169 10.42 -12.06 3.59
C MET A 169 11.43 -11.01 4.06
N VAL A 170 12.19 -11.31 5.11
CA VAL A 170 13.28 -10.41 5.58
C VAL A 170 14.37 -10.26 4.51
N ALA A 171 14.76 -11.35 3.84
CA ALA A 171 15.75 -11.27 2.75
C ALA A 171 15.25 -10.40 1.58
N ILE A 172 13.96 -10.52 1.22
CA ILE A 172 13.31 -9.67 0.20
C ILE A 172 13.31 -8.21 0.66
N GLU A 173 12.93 -7.95 1.92
CA GLU A 173 12.89 -6.59 2.48
C GLU A 173 14.27 -5.92 2.48
N ILE A 174 15.32 -6.64 2.88
CA ILE A 174 16.71 -6.16 2.82
C ILE A 174 17.10 -5.83 1.38
N THR A 175 16.74 -6.68 0.42
CA THR A 175 17.02 -6.45 -0.99
C THR A 175 16.32 -5.19 -1.50
N LEU A 176 15.05 -4.99 -1.15
CA LEU A 176 14.30 -3.79 -1.49
C LEU A 176 14.93 -2.54 -0.88
N MET A 177 15.33 -2.60 0.40
CA MET A 177 16.00 -1.48 1.07
C MET A 177 17.34 -1.10 0.43
N ILE A 178 18.08 -2.06 -0.11
CA ILE A 178 19.36 -1.80 -0.79
C ILE A 178 19.11 -1.21 -2.19
N THR A 179 18.16 -1.76 -2.94
CA THR A 179 17.92 -1.40 -4.35
C THR A 179 17.08 -0.15 -4.54
N LYS A 180 16.29 0.26 -3.51
CA LYS A 180 15.29 1.33 -3.61
C LYS A 180 15.53 2.44 -2.56
N PRO A 181 16.51 3.34 -2.77
CA PRO A 181 16.92 4.32 -1.76
C PRO A 181 15.81 5.33 -1.37
N HIS A 182 14.95 5.73 -2.33
CA HIS A 182 13.83 6.65 -2.06
C HIS A 182 12.77 6.01 -1.16
N ALA A 183 12.40 4.76 -1.44
CA ALA A 183 11.44 4.02 -0.65
C ALA A 183 11.96 3.67 0.75
N ARG A 184 13.28 3.42 0.89
CA ARG A 184 13.94 3.23 2.19
C ARG A 184 13.80 4.45 3.09
N GLY A 185 14.02 5.66 2.56
CA GLY A 185 13.86 6.91 3.32
C GLY A 185 12.44 7.08 3.85
N PHE A 186 11.45 6.79 3.03
CA PHE A 186 10.04 6.82 3.42
C PHE A 186 9.71 5.77 4.50
N ALA A 187 10.16 4.52 4.34
CA ALA A 187 9.94 3.46 5.31
C ALA A 187 10.52 3.84 6.68
N PHE A 188 11.76 4.37 6.70
CA PHE A 188 12.39 4.86 7.91
C PHE A 188 11.58 5.98 8.57
N PHE A 189 11.10 6.95 7.78
CA PHE A 189 10.26 8.04 8.28
C PHE A 189 8.96 7.53 8.92
N VAL A 190 8.27 6.59 8.27
CA VAL A 190 7.02 6.01 8.80
C VAL A 190 7.25 5.25 10.11
N VAL A 191 8.31 4.43 10.18
CA VAL A 191 8.66 3.69 11.40
C VAL A 191 9.00 4.66 12.53
N MET A 192 9.82 5.68 12.26
CA MET A 192 10.16 6.70 13.26
C MET A 192 8.94 7.47 13.74
N ALA A 193 8.06 7.88 12.85
CA ALA A 193 6.81 8.55 13.21
C ALA A 193 5.92 7.66 14.11
N GLY A 194 5.81 6.38 13.80
CA GLY A 194 5.08 5.40 14.61
C GLY A 194 5.69 5.23 16.02
N LEU A 195 7.02 5.10 16.10
CA LEU A 195 7.73 4.98 17.38
C LEU A 195 7.60 6.25 18.23
N ILE A 196 7.69 7.44 17.63
CA ILE A 196 7.50 8.71 18.32
C ILE A 196 6.07 8.82 18.85
N ALA A 197 5.07 8.49 18.03
CA ALA A 197 3.66 8.48 18.44
C ALA A 197 3.44 7.54 19.63
N ARG A 198 4.02 6.34 19.60
CA ARG A 198 3.96 5.37 20.70
C ARG A 198 4.66 5.88 21.96
N ALA A 199 5.86 6.45 21.84
CA ALA A 199 6.58 7.02 22.98
C ALA A 199 5.78 8.12 23.67
N PHE A 200 5.13 9.00 22.91
CA PHE A 200 4.27 10.04 23.42
C PHE A 200 3.07 9.50 24.21
N VAL A 201 2.44 8.44 23.71
CA VAL A 201 1.32 7.77 24.41
C VAL A 201 1.78 7.11 25.70
N LEU A 202 2.93 6.46 25.71
CA LEU A 202 3.49 5.85 26.91
C LEU A 202 3.79 6.90 27.98
N GLU A 203 4.34 8.05 27.60
CA GLU A 203 4.60 9.16 28.53
C GLU A 203 3.28 9.70 29.14
N GLN A 204 2.23 9.86 28.32
CA GLN A 204 0.92 10.27 28.83
C GLN A 204 0.33 9.26 29.81
N LYS A 205 0.45 7.96 29.55
CA LYS A 205 0.01 6.90 30.46
C LYS A 205 0.77 6.95 31.80
N GLN A 206 2.10 7.13 31.75
CA GLN A 206 2.90 7.25 32.96
C GLN A 206 2.50 8.46 33.81
N LYS A 207 2.30 9.63 33.20
CA LYS A 207 1.83 10.85 33.90
C LYS A 207 0.44 10.65 34.52
N ALA A 208 -0.48 10.00 33.82
CA ALA A 208 -1.81 9.68 34.35
C ALA A 208 -1.75 8.72 35.55
N TRP A 209 -0.88 7.72 35.50
CA TRP A 209 -0.63 6.78 36.61
C TRP A 209 -0.02 7.48 37.83
N ALA A 210 0.96 8.34 37.63
CA ALA A 210 1.60 9.11 38.71
C ALA A 210 0.58 10.02 39.41
N ASN A 211 -0.27 10.74 38.66
CA ASN A 211 -1.32 11.60 39.23
C ASN A 211 -2.40 10.81 39.99
N LYS A 212 -2.70 9.56 39.59
CA LYS A 212 -3.68 8.72 40.27
C LYS A 212 -3.14 8.19 41.61
N LYS A 213 -1.81 8.05 41.73
CA LYS A 213 -1.15 7.59 42.98
C LYS A 213 -0.98 8.68 44.03
N VAL A 214 -1.08 9.94 43.62
CA VAL A 214 -0.92 11.13 44.50
C VAL A 214 -2.27 11.64 45.05
N ARG A 215 -3.40 11.16 44.50
CA ARG A 215 -4.73 11.48 45.10
C ARG A 215 -5.12 10.34 46.03
N PRO A 216 -5.19 10.59 47.35
CA PRO A 216 -5.64 9.64 48.35
C PRO A 216 -7.12 9.29 48.17
#